data_01f98b54dda31718b45a6173c49396c6
#
_entry.id   01f98b54dda31718b45a6173c49396c6
#
_cell.length_a   1.000
_cell.length_b   1.000
_cell.length_c   1.000
_cell.angle_alpha   90.00
_cell.angle_beta   90.00
_cell.angle_gamma   90.00
#
_symmetry.space_group_name_H-M   'P 1'
#
loop_
_entity.id
_entity.type
_entity.pdbx_description
1 polymer ?
#
loop_
_entity_poly.entity_id
_entity_poly.type
_entity_poly.pdbx_seq_one_letter_code
_entity_poly.pdbx_strand_id
1 'polypeptide(L)'
;MQVIKPVVILGLLISSLLANAEDRGRAYVSNQEGGVSIINLNTMETEGTIDIQAKNPRGIGITEDGQYLITANKDDENLSVIDLKTNQFVKHISVGKNPEFVRVFRGQVFVSTEPSSTGKPPVAGKEDDDKDEPKIPARIAVVDLAKGKKTRDIVGGPETEGIEFSKSGKEIIVTNEADNTITVHNFSNGKLLKTISTKKYGDRPRGIKVAPNGKYYVSTLEYGNNFIVLDSQFKHLKTVPTGESPYGISFDREGKRLFVASSKAKTLEVFDTTNFEKIKEIPTGRRCWHFSFSPDEKDILLACGKSDEVLVIDAEKLEVTKRIPNKEIPWGIVVYPKAMGSLDSVK
;
A
#
# COMPACT_ATOMS: atom_id res chain seq x y z
N MET A 1 -1.83 6.00 -86.47
CA MET A 1 -2.52 6.61 -85.26
C MET A 1 -2.57 5.54 -84.19
N GLN A 2 -1.65 5.57 -83.24
CA GLN A 2 -1.67 4.66 -82.09
C GLN A 2 -2.34 5.39 -80.90
N VAL A 3 -3.39 4.78 -80.43
CA VAL A 3 -4.15 5.31 -79.24
C VAL A 3 -3.49 4.76 -77.96
N ILE A 4 -2.86 5.64 -77.19
CA ILE A 4 -2.29 5.34 -75.88
C ILE A 4 -3.44 5.43 -74.80
N LYS A 5 -3.74 4.32 -74.15
CA LYS A 5 -4.68 4.30 -73.01
C LYS A 5 -3.95 4.72 -71.73
N PRO A 6 -4.50 5.58 -70.88
CA PRO A 6 -3.88 5.91 -69.64
C PRO A 6 -4.11 4.78 -68.60
N VAL A 7 -3.02 4.39 -67.94
CA VAL A 7 -3.05 3.50 -66.77
C VAL A 7 -3.31 4.35 -65.54
N VAL A 8 -4.47 4.14 -64.88
CA VAL A 8 -4.78 4.76 -63.59
C VAL A 8 -4.18 3.87 -62.51
N ILE A 9 -3.11 4.33 -61.85
CA ILE A 9 -2.56 3.71 -60.63
C ILE A 9 -3.38 4.19 -59.43
N LEU A 10 -4.25 3.32 -58.93
CA LEU A 10 -4.98 3.53 -57.70
C LEU A 10 -4.05 3.26 -56.50
N GLY A 11 -3.44 4.31 -55.94
CA GLY A 11 -2.64 4.21 -54.72
C GLY A 11 -3.53 3.95 -53.53
N LEU A 12 -3.49 2.74 -52.95
CA LEU A 12 -4.06 2.45 -51.65
C LEU A 12 -3.22 3.15 -50.58
N LEU A 13 -3.76 4.25 -50.06
CA LEU A 13 -3.30 4.85 -48.78
C LEU A 13 -3.76 3.94 -47.65
N ILE A 14 -2.89 3.04 -47.21
CA ILE A 14 -3.06 2.35 -45.93
C ILE A 14 -2.68 3.35 -44.82
N SER A 15 -3.64 4.11 -44.33
CA SER A 15 -3.50 4.84 -43.09
C SER A 15 -3.46 3.83 -41.93
N SER A 16 -2.26 3.50 -41.46
CA SER A 16 -2.05 2.78 -40.22
C SER A 16 -2.59 3.67 -39.08
N LEU A 17 -3.79 3.40 -38.61
CA LEU A 17 -4.25 3.83 -37.29
C LEU A 17 -3.36 3.11 -36.25
N LEU A 18 -2.22 3.73 -35.93
CA LEU A 18 -1.55 3.46 -34.65
C LEU A 18 -2.51 3.96 -33.59
N ALA A 19 -3.33 3.07 -33.05
CA ALA A 19 -4.00 3.31 -31.79
C ALA A 19 -2.88 3.62 -30.79
N ASN A 20 -2.75 4.89 -30.39
CA ASN A 20 -1.92 5.25 -29.25
C ASN A 20 -2.48 4.48 -28.08
N ALA A 21 -1.82 3.40 -27.68
CA ALA A 21 -2.14 2.72 -26.43
C ALA A 21 -2.00 3.79 -25.31
N GLU A 22 -3.07 4.00 -24.57
CA GLU A 22 -3.09 4.93 -23.45
C GLU A 22 -1.98 4.53 -22.47
N ASP A 23 -1.17 5.48 -22.02
CA ASP A 23 -0.10 5.20 -21.06
C ASP A 23 -0.72 4.75 -19.73
N ARG A 24 -0.49 3.49 -19.36
CA ARG A 24 -1.00 2.88 -18.14
C ARG A 24 -0.31 3.42 -16.87
N GLY A 25 0.76 4.21 -17.06
CA GLY A 25 1.50 4.81 -15.95
C GLY A 25 2.64 3.94 -15.41
N ARG A 26 2.99 4.18 -14.15
CA ARG A 26 4.13 3.54 -13.49
C ARG A 26 3.78 3.06 -12.09
N ALA A 27 4.44 1.97 -11.67
CA ALA A 27 4.48 1.55 -10.28
C ALA A 27 5.84 1.93 -9.68
N TYR A 28 5.81 2.27 -8.40
CA TYR A 28 6.97 2.64 -7.60
C TYR A 28 7.05 1.70 -6.39
N VAL A 29 8.20 1.08 -6.22
CA VAL A 29 8.43 0.02 -5.22
C VAL A 29 9.53 0.45 -4.28
N SER A 30 9.24 0.57 -2.99
CA SER A 30 10.27 0.81 -1.97
C SER A 30 11.01 -0.48 -1.64
N ASN A 31 12.34 -0.42 -1.62
CA ASN A 31 13.23 -1.56 -1.38
C ASN A 31 14.01 -1.34 -0.09
N GLN A 32 13.86 -2.23 0.90
CA GLN A 32 14.44 -2.03 2.24
C GLN A 32 15.98 -1.91 2.24
N GLU A 33 16.65 -2.55 1.29
CA GLU A 33 18.12 -2.50 1.13
C GLU A 33 18.57 -1.61 -0.04
N GLY A 34 17.62 -0.84 -0.64
CA GLY A 34 17.89 0.00 -1.80
C GLY A 34 17.06 1.27 -1.82
N GLY A 35 16.88 1.83 -3.02
CA GLY A 35 16.03 2.99 -3.28
C GLY A 35 14.60 2.62 -3.66
N VAL A 36 14.06 3.31 -4.64
CA VAL A 36 12.73 3.03 -5.21
C VAL A 36 12.86 2.55 -6.65
N SER A 37 12.39 1.34 -6.93
CA SER A 37 12.31 0.83 -8.30
C SER A 37 11.11 1.43 -9.04
N ILE A 38 11.28 1.71 -10.34
CA ILE A 38 10.24 2.18 -11.24
C ILE A 38 9.89 1.03 -12.20
N ILE A 39 8.61 0.65 -12.23
CA ILE A 39 8.09 -0.36 -13.16
C ILE A 39 7.15 0.32 -14.15
N ASN A 40 7.39 0.15 -15.43
CA ASN A 40 6.51 0.59 -16.51
C ASN A 40 5.29 -0.34 -16.59
N LEU A 41 4.09 0.21 -16.45
CA LEU A 41 2.86 -0.59 -16.47
C LEU A 41 2.42 -1.00 -17.90
N ASN A 42 3.02 -0.46 -18.96
CA ASN A 42 2.74 -0.91 -20.32
C ASN A 42 3.56 -2.17 -20.68
N THR A 43 4.81 -2.24 -20.22
CA THR A 43 5.72 -3.35 -20.50
C THR A 43 5.81 -4.36 -19.37
N MET A 44 5.42 -3.97 -18.15
CA MET A 44 5.63 -4.71 -16.90
C MET A 44 7.12 -5.03 -16.69
N GLU A 45 7.99 -4.04 -16.88
CA GLU A 45 9.44 -4.15 -16.72
C GLU A 45 9.97 -2.99 -15.87
N THR A 46 11.09 -3.24 -15.19
CA THR A 46 11.79 -2.20 -14.44
C THR A 46 12.46 -1.22 -15.40
N GLU A 47 12.13 0.07 -15.31
CA GLU A 47 12.74 1.15 -16.11
C GLU A 47 13.96 1.76 -15.44
N GLY A 48 14.05 1.69 -14.11
CA GLY A 48 15.15 2.30 -13.36
C GLY A 48 14.92 2.27 -11.85
N THR A 49 15.83 2.95 -11.15
CA THR A 49 15.78 3.10 -9.68
C THR A 49 16.01 4.57 -9.32
N ILE A 50 15.28 5.06 -8.34
CA ILE A 50 15.45 6.39 -7.77
C ILE A 50 16.31 6.28 -6.52
N ASP A 51 17.40 7.05 -6.46
CA ASP A 51 18.17 7.25 -5.25
C ASP A 51 17.41 8.21 -4.33
N ILE A 52 16.96 7.70 -3.20
CA ILE A 52 16.19 8.46 -2.20
C ILE A 52 17.10 9.16 -1.17
N GLN A 53 18.41 8.95 -1.26
CA GLN A 53 19.44 9.47 -0.35
C GLN A 53 19.17 9.12 1.13
N ALA A 54 18.57 7.96 1.39
CA ALA A 54 18.26 7.46 2.73
C ALA A 54 18.22 5.94 2.75
N LYS A 55 18.12 5.36 3.96
CA LYS A 55 18.22 3.92 4.19
C LYS A 55 16.89 3.32 4.61
N ASN A 56 16.70 2.05 4.24
CA ASN A 56 15.60 1.20 4.65
C ASN A 56 14.23 1.87 4.43
N PRO A 57 13.88 2.26 3.16
CA PRO A 57 12.57 2.78 2.86
C PRO A 57 11.52 1.68 2.97
N ARG A 58 10.45 1.97 3.68
CA ARG A 58 9.28 1.09 3.82
C ARG A 58 8.03 1.74 3.23
N GLY A 59 7.27 2.48 4.02
CA GLY A 59 6.08 3.17 3.56
C GLY A 59 6.37 4.08 2.38
N ILE A 60 5.49 4.04 1.39
CA ILE A 60 5.60 4.81 0.16
C ILE A 60 4.24 5.39 -0.22
N GLY A 61 4.22 6.62 -0.71
CA GLY A 61 2.99 7.30 -1.11
C GLY A 61 3.25 8.33 -2.22
N ILE A 62 2.21 8.65 -2.99
CA ILE A 62 2.25 9.66 -4.06
C ILE A 62 1.23 10.74 -3.75
N THR A 63 1.56 12.01 -4.00
CA THR A 63 0.62 13.12 -3.89
C THR A 63 -0.54 12.97 -4.86
N GLU A 64 -1.69 13.60 -4.53
CA GLU A 64 -2.90 13.47 -5.36
C GLU A 64 -2.69 14.00 -6.79
N ASP A 65 -1.83 15.00 -6.96
CA ASP A 65 -1.46 15.60 -8.26
C ASP A 65 -0.36 14.83 -9.00
N GLY A 66 0.22 13.79 -8.37
CA GLY A 66 1.32 12.99 -8.94
C GLY A 66 2.66 13.72 -8.99
N GLN A 67 2.79 14.87 -8.32
CA GLN A 67 4.03 15.65 -8.37
C GLN A 67 5.14 15.01 -7.54
N TYR A 68 4.81 14.51 -6.34
CA TYR A 68 5.81 13.98 -5.41
C TYR A 68 5.55 12.54 -5.01
N LEU A 69 6.63 11.77 -4.96
CA LEU A 69 6.72 10.49 -4.28
C LEU A 69 7.37 10.70 -2.92
N ILE A 70 6.85 10.03 -1.90
CA ILE A 70 7.32 10.12 -0.54
C ILE A 70 7.66 8.72 -0.02
N THR A 71 8.83 8.55 0.59
CA THR A 71 9.20 7.32 1.30
C THR A 71 9.41 7.58 2.79
N ALA A 72 9.00 6.63 3.63
CA ALA A 72 9.34 6.59 5.04
C ALA A 72 10.64 5.78 5.21
N ASN A 73 11.70 6.43 5.69
CA ASN A 73 13.04 5.87 5.79
C ASN A 73 13.32 5.49 7.24
N LYS A 74 13.21 4.20 7.52
CA LYS A 74 13.22 3.65 8.86
C LYS A 74 14.47 4.02 9.66
N ASP A 75 15.65 3.81 9.07
CA ASP A 75 16.92 3.94 9.76
C ASP A 75 17.39 5.40 9.88
N ASP A 76 16.84 6.29 9.05
CA ASP A 76 17.21 7.73 9.04
C ASP A 76 16.14 8.63 9.68
N GLU A 77 15.05 8.05 10.22
CA GLU A 77 13.99 8.74 10.98
C GLU A 77 13.33 9.91 10.23
N ASN A 78 13.30 9.80 8.88
CA ASN A 78 12.84 10.87 8.01
C ASN A 78 11.98 10.35 6.84
N LEU A 79 11.44 11.31 6.09
CA LEU A 79 10.89 11.07 4.76
C LEU A 79 11.86 11.58 3.71
N SER A 80 11.96 10.87 2.58
CA SER A 80 12.48 11.45 1.34
C SER A 80 11.33 11.93 0.49
N VAL A 81 11.46 13.14 -0.06
CA VAL A 81 10.55 13.73 -1.05
C VAL A 81 11.25 13.71 -2.40
N ILE A 82 10.62 13.09 -3.39
CA ILE A 82 11.12 12.92 -4.74
C ILE A 82 10.18 13.61 -5.72
N ASP A 83 10.70 14.43 -6.62
CA ASP A 83 9.97 15.01 -7.74
C ASP A 83 9.79 13.95 -8.83
N LEU A 84 8.55 13.54 -9.13
CA LEU A 84 8.26 12.50 -10.12
C LEU A 84 8.39 12.94 -11.57
N LYS A 85 8.47 14.24 -11.84
CA LYS A 85 8.75 14.73 -13.19
C LYS A 85 10.20 14.50 -13.59
N THR A 86 11.12 14.59 -12.63
CA THR A 86 12.55 14.45 -12.86
C THR A 86 13.12 13.15 -12.27
N ASN A 87 12.38 12.45 -11.43
CA ASN A 87 12.82 11.32 -10.61
C ASN A 87 14.02 11.68 -9.70
N GLN A 88 14.07 12.93 -9.25
CA GLN A 88 15.17 13.43 -8.44
C GLN A 88 14.75 13.64 -6.99
N PHE A 89 15.67 13.32 -6.08
CA PHE A 89 15.55 13.69 -4.66
C PHE A 89 15.45 15.20 -4.50
N VAL A 90 14.51 15.65 -3.65
CA VAL A 90 14.29 17.08 -3.37
C VAL A 90 14.80 17.44 -1.96
N LYS A 91 14.35 16.70 -0.94
CA LYS A 91 14.65 16.99 0.46
C LYS A 91 14.27 15.85 1.39
N HIS A 92 14.87 15.88 2.60
CA HIS A 92 14.38 15.10 3.74
C HIS A 92 13.47 15.93 4.65
N ILE A 93 12.54 15.24 5.33
CA ILE A 93 11.69 15.83 6.37
C ILE A 93 11.72 14.90 7.58
N SER A 94 12.24 15.37 8.73
CA SER A 94 12.26 14.57 9.96
C SER A 94 10.86 14.34 10.49
N VAL A 95 10.53 13.09 10.84
CA VAL A 95 9.20 12.69 11.30
C VAL A 95 9.20 11.98 12.66
N GLY A 96 10.34 11.45 13.08
CA GLY A 96 10.50 10.70 14.32
C GLY A 96 10.97 9.27 14.07
N LYS A 97 11.20 8.55 15.16
CA LYS A 97 11.89 7.27 15.18
C LYS A 97 11.08 6.18 14.48
N ASN A 98 11.77 5.39 13.65
CA ASN A 98 11.24 4.19 13.01
C ASN A 98 9.93 4.45 12.24
N PRO A 99 9.93 5.34 11.20
CA PRO A 99 8.74 5.57 10.39
C PRO A 99 8.45 4.35 9.51
N GLU A 100 7.18 3.92 9.49
CA GLU A 100 6.76 2.68 8.81
C GLU A 100 5.81 2.93 7.65
N PHE A 101 4.65 3.51 7.87
CA PHE A 101 3.57 3.60 6.90
C PHE A 101 3.38 5.04 6.42
N VAL A 102 3.06 5.23 5.15
CA VAL A 102 2.80 6.55 4.55
C VAL A 102 1.41 6.57 3.93
N ARG A 103 0.63 7.59 4.26
CA ARG A 103 -0.64 7.90 3.58
C ARG A 103 -0.67 9.36 3.18
N VAL A 104 -0.99 9.63 1.94
CA VAL A 104 -1.25 10.99 1.45
C VAL A 104 -2.75 11.21 1.40
N PHE A 105 -3.22 12.29 1.99
CA PHE A 105 -4.62 12.64 2.03
C PHE A 105 -4.85 14.13 2.21
N ARG A 106 -5.63 14.74 1.31
CA ARG A 106 -5.97 16.19 1.32
C ARG A 106 -4.72 17.07 1.42
N GLY A 107 -3.71 16.79 0.59
CA GLY A 107 -2.47 17.57 0.52
C GLY A 107 -1.55 17.43 1.74
N GLN A 108 -1.85 16.52 2.67
CA GLN A 108 -1.01 16.22 3.83
C GLN A 108 -0.46 14.80 3.76
N VAL A 109 0.71 14.59 4.34
CA VAL A 109 1.31 13.25 4.50
C VAL A 109 1.19 12.82 5.95
N PHE A 110 0.66 11.63 6.17
CA PHE A 110 0.51 10.99 7.47
C PHE A 110 1.48 9.82 7.53
N VAL A 111 2.30 9.78 8.57
CA VAL A 111 3.37 8.79 8.73
C VAL A 111 3.26 8.17 10.11
N SER A 112 3.10 6.85 10.16
CA SER A 112 3.19 6.12 11.43
C SER A 112 4.63 5.95 11.85
N THR A 113 4.87 5.91 13.15
CA THR A 113 6.20 5.69 13.74
C THR A 113 6.12 4.60 14.80
N GLU A 114 7.23 3.91 15.05
CA GLU A 114 7.31 2.81 16.02
C GLU A 114 8.50 2.97 16.97
N PRO A 115 8.48 3.94 17.88
CA PRO A 115 9.64 4.27 18.70
C PRO A 115 10.08 3.14 19.65
N SER A 116 9.19 2.20 19.98
CA SER A 116 9.49 1.03 20.82
C SER A 116 9.89 -0.22 20.04
N SER A 117 9.70 -0.23 18.71
CA SER A 117 10.03 -1.41 17.90
C SER A 117 11.53 -1.55 17.72
N THR A 118 12.05 -2.76 17.93
CA THR A 118 13.44 -3.13 17.60
C THR A 118 13.63 -3.32 16.09
N GLY A 119 12.52 -3.34 15.33
CA GLY A 119 12.50 -3.60 13.89
C GLY A 119 12.80 -5.03 13.51
N LYS A 120 12.98 -5.92 14.47
CA LYS A 120 13.11 -7.36 14.24
C LYS A 120 11.71 -7.97 14.25
N PRO A 121 11.39 -8.87 13.30
CA PRO A 121 10.13 -9.60 13.36
C PRO A 121 10.09 -10.42 14.65
N PRO A 122 9.00 -10.37 15.43
CA PRO A 122 8.86 -11.19 16.62
C PRO A 122 8.93 -12.67 16.24
N VAL A 123 9.55 -13.48 17.08
CA VAL A 123 9.68 -14.93 16.87
C VAL A 123 8.36 -15.58 17.26
N ALA A 124 7.68 -16.21 16.30
CA ALA A 124 6.42 -16.91 16.58
C ALA A 124 6.60 -17.93 17.71
N GLY A 125 5.75 -17.87 18.73
CA GLY A 125 5.77 -18.76 19.88
C GLY A 125 6.75 -18.36 21.00
N LYS A 126 7.55 -17.31 20.82
CA LYS A 126 8.20 -16.61 21.94
C LYS A 126 7.32 -15.41 22.32
N GLU A 127 6.97 -15.33 23.59
CA GLU A 127 6.49 -14.06 24.14
C GLU A 127 7.58 -13.03 23.88
N ASP A 128 7.18 -11.82 23.42
CA ASP A 128 8.14 -10.75 23.20
C ASP A 128 8.97 -10.57 24.48
N ASP A 129 10.28 -10.77 24.39
CA ASP A 129 11.21 -10.58 25.53
C ASP A 129 11.19 -9.15 26.08
N ASP A 130 10.51 -8.22 25.37
CA ASP A 130 10.35 -6.79 25.72
C ASP A 130 9.12 -6.51 26.61
N LYS A 131 8.56 -7.52 27.32
CA LYS A 131 7.38 -7.34 28.17
C LYS A 131 7.60 -6.37 29.32
N ASP A 132 8.83 -6.19 29.76
CA ASP A 132 9.18 -5.39 30.93
C ASP A 132 9.59 -3.94 30.59
N GLU A 133 9.77 -3.59 29.29
CA GLU A 133 10.07 -2.22 28.91
C GLU A 133 8.78 -1.41 28.70
N PRO A 134 8.70 -0.16 29.22
CA PRO A 134 7.53 0.69 29.01
C PRO A 134 7.38 1.00 27.50
N LYS A 135 6.29 0.51 26.92
CA LYS A 135 5.98 0.76 25.50
C LYS A 135 5.71 2.24 25.26
N ILE A 136 6.58 2.88 24.50
CA ILE A 136 6.43 4.31 24.16
C ILE A 136 5.29 4.43 23.15
N PRO A 137 4.26 5.26 23.40
CA PRO A 137 3.21 5.50 22.43
C PRO A 137 3.80 6.01 21.10
N ALA A 138 3.42 5.38 20.00
CA ALA A 138 3.78 5.81 18.67
C ALA A 138 3.12 7.15 18.32
N ARG A 139 3.60 7.74 17.23
CA ARG A 139 3.08 9.00 16.69
C ARG A 139 2.69 8.79 15.24
N ILE A 140 1.58 9.42 14.87
CA ILE A 140 1.32 9.68 13.46
C ILE A 140 1.80 11.10 13.19
N ALA A 141 2.95 11.22 12.54
CA ALA A 141 3.49 12.51 12.12
C ALA A 141 2.68 13.05 10.94
N VAL A 142 2.18 14.27 11.06
CA VAL A 142 1.46 14.95 9.98
C VAL A 142 2.37 16.00 9.35
N VAL A 143 2.66 15.83 8.07
CA VAL A 143 3.59 16.64 7.31
C VAL A 143 2.86 17.48 6.26
N ASP A 144 3.21 18.74 6.19
CA ASP A 144 2.82 19.69 5.13
C ASP A 144 3.99 19.80 4.15
N LEU A 145 3.83 19.26 2.95
CA LEU A 145 4.88 19.24 1.93
C LEU A 145 5.24 20.63 1.43
N ALA A 146 4.24 21.52 1.32
CA ALA A 146 4.48 22.90 0.87
C ALA A 146 5.36 23.66 1.86
N LYS A 147 5.13 23.45 3.17
CA LYS A 147 5.97 24.01 4.23
C LYS A 147 7.26 23.22 4.45
N GLY A 148 7.35 22.02 3.91
CA GLY A 148 8.52 21.14 4.05
C GLY A 148 8.80 20.71 5.48
N LYS A 149 7.79 20.56 6.33
CA LYS A 149 7.97 20.21 7.73
C LYS A 149 6.79 19.45 8.35
N LYS A 150 7.10 18.72 9.41
CA LYS A 150 6.09 18.18 10.31
C LYS A 150 5.34 19.34 11.00
N THR A 151 4.02 19.28 10.98
CA THR A 151 3.15 20.32 11.55
C THR A 151 2.53 19.92 12.88
N ARG A 152 2.32 18.63 13.08
CA ARG A 152 1.78 18.08 14.33
C ARG A 152 2.08 16.59 14.45
N ASP A 153 1.90 16.07 15.65
CA ASP A 153 1.85 14.65 15.94
C ASP A 153 0.46 14.28 16.48
N ILE A 154 -0.03 13.10 16.10
CA ILE A 154 -1.21 12.47 16.68
C ILE A 154 -0.69 11.30 17.51
N VAL A 155 -1.10 11.21 18.77
CA VAL A 155 -0.66 10.12 19.66
C VAL A 155 -1.46 8.86 19.30
N GLY A 156 -0.77 7.81 18.85
CA GLY A 156 -1.30 6.46 18.64
C GLY A 156 -1.05 5.55 19.83
N GLY A 157 -1.38 4.27 19.69
CA GLY A 157 -0.88 3.22 20.56
C GLY A 157 0.59 2.87 20.26
N PRO A 158 1.17 1.91 20.98
CA PRO A 158 2.51 1.41 20.64
C PRO A 158 2.51 0.69 19.29
N GLU A 159 3.59 0.86 18.52
CA GLU A 159 3.78 0.24 17.20
C GLU A 159 2.59 0.49 16.26
N THR A 160 2.42 1.74 15.87
CA THR A 160 1.38 2.14 14.93
C THR A 160 1.75 1.74 13.51
N GLU A 161 0.90 0.97 12.84
CA GLU A 161 1.18 0.44 11.48
C GLU A 161 0.27 1.07 10.42
N GLY A 162 -0.92 0.56 10.23
CA GLY A 162 -1.82 0.99 9.16
C GLY A 162 -2.55 2.29 9.46
N ILE A 163 -2.71 3.13 8.45
CA ILE A 163 -3.48 4.38 8.52
C ILE A 163 -4.56 4.37 7.43
N GLU A 164 -5.79 4.67 7.81
CA GLU A 164 -6.91 4.85 6.89
C GLU A 164 -7.74 6.06 7.28
N PHE A 165 -8.54 6.56 6.36
CA PHE A 165 -9.46 7.69 6.57
C PHE A 165 -10.90 7.24 6.36
N SER A 166 -11.82 7.71 7.21
CA SER A 166 -13.23 7.45 6.99
C SER A 166 -13.71 8.01 5.64
N LYS A 167 -14.77 7.43 5.10
CA LYS A 167 -15.35 7.90 3.82
C LYS A 167 -15.71 9.38 3.83
N SER A 168 -16.13 9.91 5.00
CA SER A 168 -16.38 11.34 5.21
C SER A 168 -15.10 12.18 5.22
N GLY A 169 -13.94 11.57 5.45
CA GLY A 169 -12.66 12.23 5.67
C GLY A 169 -12.60 13.04 6.96
N LYS A 170 -13.47 12.73 7.95
CA LYS A 170 -13.49 13.41 9.25
C LYS A 170 -12.71 12.68 10.32
N GLU A 171 -12.34 11.42 10.08
CA GLU A 171 -11.65 10.56 11.03
C GLU A 171 -10.42 9.93 10.40
N ILE A 172 -9.41 9.70 11.22
CA ILE A 172 -8.21 8.94 10.96
C ILE A 172 -8.33 7.65 11.77
N ILE A 173 -8.18 6.51 11.12
CA ILE A 173 -8.25 5.19 11.72
C ILE A 173 -6.86 4.57 11.67
N VAL A 174 -6.38 4.06 12.79
CA VAL A 174 -5.00 3.61 12.95
C VAL A 174 -4.97 2.26 13.65
N THR A 175 -4.17 1.33 13.13
CA THR A 175 -3.89 0.06 13.79
C THR A 175 -2.66 0.19 14.68
N ASN A 176 -2.71 -0.38 15.90
CA ASN A 176 -1.63 -0.37 16.87
C ASN A 176 -1.32 -1.82 17.25
N GLU A 177 -0.16 -2.30 16.80
CA GLU A 177 0.16 -3.72 16.89
C GLU A 177 0.39 -4.22 18.29
N ALA A 178 1.21 -3.48 19.06
CA ALA A 178 1.74 -3.98 20.32
C ALA A 178 0.72 -4.00 21.46
N ASP A 179 -0.37 -3.25 21.37
CA ASP A 179 -1.47 -3.30 22.35
C ASP A 179 -2.76 -3.92 21.78
N ASN A 180 -2.72 -4.36 20.53
CA ASN A 180 -3.84 -5.02 19.87
C ASN A 180 -5.09 -4.14 19.83
N THR A 181 -4.93 -2.89 19.36
CA THR A 181 -6.02 -1.93 19.25
C THR A 181 -6.12 -1.31 17.86
N ILE A 182 -7.31 -0.83 17.55
CA ILE A 182 -7.56 0.13 16.47
C ILE A 182 -8.04 1.41 17.14
N THR A 183 -7.39 2.54 16.84
CA THR A 183 -7.76 3.86 17.35
C THR A 183 -8.36 4.73 16.27
N VAL A 184 -9.36 5.51 16.63
CA VAL A 184 -10.05 6.46 15.76
C VAL A 184 -9.81 7.87 16.28
N HIS A 185 -9.33 8.75 15.43
CA HIS A 185 -8.98 10.11 15.77
C HIS A 185 -9.74 11.11 14.92
N ASN A 186 -10.04 12.27 15.47
CA ASN A 186 -10.59 13.40 14.72
C ASN A 186 -9.54 13.91 13.73
N PHE A 187 -9.89 14.02 12.46
CA PHE A 187 -8.98 14.44 11.39
C PHE A 187 -8.41 15.86 11.63
N SER A 188 -9.22 16.80 12.08
CA SER A 188 -8.81 18.21 12.15
C SER A 188 -7.83 18.49 13.30
N ASN A 189 -8.01 17.84 14.46
CA ASN A 189 -7.23 18.14 15.68
C ASN A 189 -6.45 16.96 16.26
N GLY A 190 -6.61 15.75 15.71
CA GLY A 190 -5.93 14.53 16.17
C GLY A 190 -6.47 13.96 17.48
N LYS A 191 -7.56 14.52 18.05
CA LYS A 191 -8.13 14.02 19.31
C LYS A 191 -8.61 12.57 19.17
N LEU A 192 -8.22 11.72 20.10
CA LEU A 192 -8.74 10.34 20.19
C LEU A 192 -10.26 10.38 20.43
N LEU A 193 -11.00 9.68 19.57
CA LEU A 193 -12.45 9.53 19.65
C LEU A 193 -12.86 8.17 20.17
N LYS A 194 -12.12 7.11 19.77
CA LYS A 194 -12.48 5.73 20.10
C LYS A 194 -11.25 4.83 20.10
N THR A 195 -11.26 3.83 20.98
CA THR A 195 -10.32 2.71 20.99
C THR A 195 -11.10 1.41 20.90
N ILE A 196 -10.71 0.53 19.97
CA ILE A 196 -11.31 -0.77 19.71
C ILE A 196 -10.25 -1.84 19.98
N SER A 197 -10.48 -2.72 20.97
CA SER A 197 -9.59 -3.85 21.21
C SER A 197 -9.85 -4.98 20.19
N THR A 198 -8.78 -5.51 19.60
CA THR A 198 -8.82 -6.66 18.68
C THR A 198 -8.52 -7.99 19.37
N LYS A 199 -8.01 -7.99 20.62
CA LYS A 199 -7.57 -9.19 21.38
C LYS A 199 -8.53 -10.38 21.34
N LYS A 200 -9.83 -10.08 21.34
CA LYS A 200 -10.86 -11.13 21.28
C LYS A 200 -10.88 -11.87 19.93
N TYR A 201 -10.38 -11.24 18.88
CA TYR A 201 -10.47 -11.73 17.50
C TYR A 201 -9.12 -12.17 16.95
N GLY A 202 -8.04 -11.58 17.45
CA GLY A 202 -6.66 -11.86 17.06
C GLY A 202 -5.72 -10.72 17.44
N ASP A 203 -4.44 -11.00 17.40
CA ASP A 203 -3.37 -10.09 17.75
C ASP A 203 -2.71 -9.46 16.52
N ARG A 204 -2.02 -8.33 16.73
CA ARG A 204 -1.25 -7.56 15.76
C ARG A 204 -2.08 -7.09 14.56
N PRO A 205 -2.99 -6.10 14.76
CA PRO A 205 -3.69 -5.47 13.66
C PRO A 205 -2.71 -4.71 12.76
N ARG A 206 -2.72 -5.03 11.44
CA ARG A 206 -1.84 -4.49 10.41
C ARG A 206 -2.60 -3.58 9.45
N GLY A 207 -2.97 -4.11 8.30
CA GLY A 207 -3.70 -3.38 7.28
C GLY A 207 -5.09 -2.98 7.74
N ILE A 208 -5.53 -1.77 7.39
CA ILE A 208 -6.87 -1.25 7.62
C ILE A 208 -7.39 -0.57 6.36
N LYS A 209 -8.63 -0.88 5.95
CA LYS A 209 -9.28 -0.26 4.80
C LYS A 209 -10.75 0.03 5.07
N VAL A 210 -11.20 1.17 4.58
CA VAL A 210 -12.62 1.49 4.46
C VAL A 210 -13.18 0.89 3.17
N ALA A 211 -14.34 0.27 3.22
CA ALA A 211 -15.02 -0.19 2.01
C ALA A 211 -15.36 1.00 1.09
N PRO A 212 -15.29 0.86 -0.24
CA PRO A 212 -15.60 1.94 -1.19
C PRO A 212 -16.97 2.60 -0.96
N ASN A 213 -17.96 1.83 -0.49
CA ASN A 213 -19.29 2.34 -0.12
C ASN A 213 -19.34 3.05 1.26
N GLY A 214 -18.25 3.02 2.03
CA GLY A 214 -18.14 3.65 3.36
C GLY A 214 -18.94 2.96 4.48
N LYS A 215 -19.54 1.80 4.25
CA LYS A 215 -20.44 1.15 5.22
C LYS A 215 -19.72 0.34 6.29
N TYR A 216 -18.49 -0.07 6.02
CA TYR A 216 -17.72 -0.91 6.94
C TYR A 216 -16.21 -0.74 6.70
N TYR A 217 -15.43 -1.22 7.67
CA TYR A 217 -13.98 -1.29 7.62
C TYR A 217 -13.54 -2.74 7.73
N VAL A 218 -12.37 -3.04 7.19
CA VAL A 218 -11.70 -4.34 7.33
C VAL A 218 -10.29 -4.13 7.87
N SER A 219 -9.84 -5.01 8.78
CA SER A 219 -8.46 -4.97 9.28
C SER A 219 -7.91 -6.37 9.42
N THR A 220 -6.69 -6.59 8.92
CA THR A 220 -5.95 -7.85 9.09
C THR A 220 -5.39 -7.94 10.51
N LEU A 221 -5.43 -9.16 11.09
CA LEU A 221 -4.84 -9.49 12.37
C LEU A 221 -3.75 -10.54 12.13
N GLU A 222 -2.48 -10.10 12.13
CA GLU A 222 -1.36 -10.91 11.64
C GLU A 222 -1.23 -12.25 12.38
N TYR A 223 -1.32 -12.23 13.72
CA TYR A 223 -1.20 -13.44 14.52
C TYR A 223 -2.54 -14.14 14.77
N GLY A 224 -3.64 -13.48 14.41
CA GLY A 224 -4.95 -14.10 14.40
C GLY A 224 -5.18 -14.99 13.17
N ASN A 225 -4.35 -14.86 12.12
CA ASN A 225 -4.55 -15.50 10.81
C ASN A 225 -5.98 -15.25 10.29
N ASN A 226 -6.43 -14.02 10.40
CA ASN A 226 -7.77 -13.59 10.00
C ASN A 226 -7.81 -12.09 9.67
N PHE A 227 -8.93 -11.64 9.16
CA PHE A 227 -9.30 -10.23 9.20
C PHE A 227 -10.65 -10.04 9.89
N ILE A 228 -10.85 -8.87 10.46
CA ILE A 228 -12.12 -8.48 11.05
C ILE A 228 -12.85 -7.48 10.15
N VAL A 229 -14.18 -7.54 10.22
CA VAL A 229 -15.09 -6.58 9.59
C VAL A 229 -15.75 -5.77 10.69
N LEU A 230 -15.66 -4.44 10.61
CA LEU A 230 -16.26 -3.50 11.55
C LEU A 230 -17.28 -2.65 10.79
N ASP A 231 -18.45 -2.37 11.38
CA ASP A 231 -19.40 -1.42 10.78
C ASP A 231 -18.87 0.04 10.79
N SER A 232 -19.64 0.96 10.25
CA SER A 232 -19.29 2.39 10.20
C SER A 232 -19.18 3.05 11.60
N GLN A 233 -19.66 2.41 12.66
CA GLN A 233 -19.51 2.80 14.04
C GLN A 233 -18.39 2.02 14.77
N PHE A 234 -17.60 1.24 14.03
CA PHE A 234 -16.51 0.39 14.52
C PHE A 234 -16.97 -0.75 15.46
N LYS A 235 -18.22 -1.21 15.30
CA LYS A 235 -18.69 -2.42 15.98
C LYS A 235 -18.31 -3.63 15.13
N HIS A 236 -17.81 -4.68 15.79
CA HIS A 236 -17.46 -5.94 15.12
C HIS A 236 -18.69 -6.62 14.51
N LEU A 237 -18.58 -6.97 13.23
CA LEU A 237 -19.58 -7.69 12.46
C LEU A 237 -19.18 -9.15 12.21
N LYS A 238 -17.93 -9.37 11.78
CA LYS A 238 -17.47 -10.70 11.37
C LYS A 238 -15.95 -10.83 11.57
N THR A 239 -15.50 -12.04 11.89
CA THR A 239 -14.10 -12.48 11.80
C THR A 239 -14.01 -13.52 10.69
N VAL A 240 -13.09 -13.34 9.75
CA VAL A 240 -12.94 -14.17 8.56
C VAL A 240 -11.53 -14.78 8.55
N PRO A 241 -11.39 -16.11 8.55
CA PRO A 241 -10.09 -16.76 8.53
C PRO A 241 -9.36 -16.52 7.20
N THR A 242 -8.03 -16.39 7.29
CA THR A 242 -7.11 -16.28 6.16
C THR A 242 -6.00 -17.34 6.25
N GLY A 243 -5.08 -17.31 5.32
CA GLY A 243 -3.77 -17.95 5.48
C GLY A 243 -2.92 -17.28 6.55
N GLU A 244 -1.76 -17.88 6.84
CA GLU A 244 -0.85 -17.44 7.92
C GLU A 244 -0.27 -16.05 7.65
N SER A 245 -0.29 -15.20 8.68
CA SER A 245 0.23 -13.82 8.70
C SER A 245 -0.34 -12.93 7.60
N PRO A 246 -1.66 -12.62 7.62
CA PRO A 246 -2.26 -11.63 6.75
C PRO A 246 -1.70 -10.24 7.04
N TYR A 247 -1.38 -9.47 5.99
CA TYR A 247 -0.72 -8.18 6.09
C TYR A 247 -1.46 -7.10 5.30
N GLY A 248 -1.08 -6.86 4.04
CA GLY A 248 -1.74 -5.90 3.16
C GLY A 248 -3.16 -6.35 2.80
N ILE A 249 -4.09 -5.42 2.82
CA ILE A 249 -5.51 -5.64 2.51
C ILE A 249 -6.03 -4.49 1.65
N SER A 250 -6.82 -4.77 0.62
CA SER A 250 -7.49 -3.76 -0.19
C SER A 250 -8.71 -4.32 -0.91
N PHE A 251 -9.67 -3.44 -1.17
CA PHE A 251 -10.77 -3.72 -2.09
C PHE A 251 -10.35 -3.45 -3.54
N ASP A 252 -11.04 -4.07 -4.51
CA ASP A 252 -11.11 -3.52 -5.86
C ASP A 252 -11.94 -2.21 -5.84
N ARG A 253 -11.91 -1.44 -6.94
CA ARG A 253 -12.57 -0.11 -7.02
C ARG A 253 -14.06 -0.18 -6.78
N GLU A 254 -14.71 -1.23 -7.27
CA GLU A 254 -16.14 -1.44 -7.09
C GLU A 254 -16.52 -1.91 -5.69
N GLY A 255 -15.54 -2.38 -4.90
CA GLY A 255 -15.76 -2.94 -3.57
C GLY A 255 -16.46 -4.29 -3.59
N LYS A 256 -16.39 -5.03 -4.71
CA LYS A 256 -16.99 -6.37 -4.86
C LYS A 256 -16.09 -7.48 -4.35
N ARG A 257 -14.78 -7.26 -4.43
CA ARG A 257 -13.78 -8.23 -3.99
C ARG A 257 -12.83 -7.58 -3.00
N LEU A 258 -12.41 -8.37 -2.00
CA LEU A 258 -11.41 -8.02 -1.02
C LEU A 258 -10.18 -8.89 -1.21
N PHE A 259 -9.01 -8.29 -1.26
CA PHE A 259 -7.74 -8.97 -1.46
C PHE A 259 -6.89 -8.87 -0.19
N VAL A 260 -6.31 -10.00 0.23
CA VAL A 260 -5.49 -10.10 1.44
C VAL A 260 -4.18 -10.81 1.12
N ALA A 261 -3.05 -10.16 1.37
CA ALA A 261 -1.73 -10.77 1.24
C ALA A 261 -1.38 -11.53 2.54
N SER A 262 -1.43 -12.86 2.50
CA SER A 262 -1.06 -13.72 3.61
C SER A 262 0.40 -14.13 3.50
N SER A 263 1.28 -13.33 4.14
CA SER A 263 2.71 -13.27 3.85
C SER A 263 3.49 -14.53 4.18
N LYS A 264 3.13 -15.27 5.25
CA LYS A 264 3.74 -16.57 5.57
C LYS A 264 3.08 -17.73 4.85
N ALA A 265 1.77 -17.66 4.61
CA ALA A 265 1.06 -18.64 3.78
C ALA A 265 1.52 -18.59 2.32
N LYS A 266 2.17 -17.51 1.88
CA LYS A 266 2.61 -17.28 0.50
C LYS A 266 1.44 -17.28 -0.48
N THR A 267 0.37 -16.57 -0.12
CA THR A 267 -0.83 -16.45 -0.94
C THR A 267 -1.33 -15.01 -0.98
N LEU A 268 -1.95 -14.65 -2.09
CA LEU A 268 -2.88 -13.53 -2.17
C LEU A 268 -4.29 -14.13 -2.22
N GLU A 269 -5.08 -13.88 -1.20
CA GLU A 269 -6.42 -14.44 -1.05
C GLU A 269 -7.46 -13.44 -1.49
N VAL A 270 -8.51 -13.91 -2.17
CA VAL A 270 -9.59 -13.10 -2.71
C VAL A 270 -10.91 -13.54 -2.09
N PHE A 271 -11.68 -12.58 -1.59
CA PHE A 271 -12.96 -12.81 -0.92
C PHE A 271 -14.07 -12.02 -1.61
N ASP A 272 -15.27 -12.62 -1.69
CA ASP A 272 -16.51 -11.92 -2.08
C ASP A 272 -16.96 -11.00 -0.93
N THR A 273 -17.17 -9.73 -1.18
CA THR A 273 -17.54 -8.77 -0.12
C THR A 273 -19.00 -8.85 0.32
N THR A 274 -19.85 -9.60 -0.39
CA THR A 274 -21.26 -9.78 -0.01
C THR A 274 -21.42 -10.71 1.19
N ASN A 275 -20.55 -11.72 1.30
CA ASN A 275 -20.61 -12.75 2.35
C ASN A 275 -19.26 -13.03 3.02
N PHE A 276 -18.16 -12.47 2.48
CA PHE A 276 -16.77 -12.73 2.87
C PHE A 276 -16.34 -14.19 2.75
N GLU A 277 -16.90 -14.92 1.79
CA GLU A 277 -16.39 -16.24 1.42
C GLU A 277 -15.18 -16.11 0.51
N LYS A 278 -14.20 -17.02 0.69
CA LYS A 278 -12.99 -17.05 -0.11
C LYS A 278 -13.32 -17.55 -1.53
N ILE A 279 -13.08 -16.71 -2.53
CA ILE A 279 -13.26 -17.02 -3.96
C ILE A 279 -12.03 -17.78 -4.48
N LYS A 280 -10.83 -17.31 -4.10
CA LYS A 280 -9.58 -17.78 -4.68
C LYS A 280 -8.43 -17.63 -3.70
N GLU A 281 -7.47 -18.51 -3.85
CA GLU A 281 -6.16 -18.44 -3.22
C GLU A 281 -5.10 -18.51 -4.33
N ILE A 282 -4.31 -17.45 -4.47
CA ILE A 282 -3.30 -17.32 -5.53
C ILE A 282 -1.93 -17.57 -4.91
N PRO A 283 -1.18 -18.61 -5.31
CA PRO A 283 0.16 -18.85 -4.81
C PRO A 283 1.10 -17.69 -5.18
N THR A 284 1.89 -17.22 -4.22
CA THR A 284 2.80 -16.08 -4.38
C THR A 284 4.25 -16.44 -4.01
N GLY A 285 5.10 -15.42 -3.90
CA GLY A 285 6.45 -15.54 -3.36
C GLY A 285 6.48 -15.54 -1.82
N ARG A 286 7.68 -15.42 -1.28
CA ARG A 286 7.92 -15.38 0.18
C ARG A 286 7.86 -13.94 0.69
N ARG A 287 7.14 -13.73 1.81
CA ARG A 287 7.00 -12.41 2.44
C ARG A 287 6.51 -11.35 1.48
N CYS A 288 5.36 -11.60 0.86
CA CYS A 288 4.64 -10.61 0.10
C CYS A 288 3.80 -9.77 1.06
N TRP A 289 4.06 -8.45 1.12
CA TRP A 289 3.43 -7.59 2.13
C TRP A 289 2.36 -6.67 1.55
N HIS A 290 2.73 -5.89 0.53
CA HIS A 290 1.89 -4.87 -0.03
C HIS A 290 1.67 -5.04 -1.53
N PHE A 291 0.52 -4.58 -1.99
CA PHE A 291 0.13 -4.64 -3.38
C PHE A 291 -0.64 -3.39 -3.81
N SER A 292 -0.68 -3.15 -5.10
CA SER A 292 -1.49 -2.13 -5.75
C SER A 292 -2.11 -2.68 -7.02
N PHE A 293 -3.33 -2.25 -7.34
CA PHE A 293 -3.88 -2.46 -8.67
C PHE A 293 -3.21 -1.53 -9.67
N SER A 294 -3.18 -1.90 -10.95
CA SER A 294 -2.91 -0.97 -12.04
C SER A 294 -4.05 0.06 -12.17
N PRO A 295 -3.81 1.24 -12.76
CA PRO A 295 -4.86 2.26 -12.89
C PRO A 295 -6.11 1.83 -13.65
N ASP A 296 -5.96 0.90 -14.59
CA ASP A 296 -7.06 0.28 -15.35
C ASP A 296 -7.65 -0.98 -14.67
N GLU A 297 -7.14 -1.32 -13.48
CA GLU A 297 -7.57 -2.46 -12.64
C GLU A 297 -7.43 -3.86 -13.28
N LYS A 298 -6.67 -3.98 -14.37
CA LYS A 298 -6.44 -5.26 -15.04
C LYS A 298 -5.40 -6.13 -14.35
N ASP A 299 -4.44 -5.49 -13.68
CA ASP A 299 -3.34 -6.17 -13.00
C ASP A 299 -3.25 -5.76 -11.54
N ILE A 300 -2.73 -6.68 -10.74
CA ILE A 300 -2.30 -6.45 -9.37
C ILE A 300 -0.80 -6.64 -9.31
N LEU A 301 -0.07 -5.66 -8.80
CA LEU A 301 1.36 -5.75 -8.57
C LEU A 301 1.59 -5.99 -7.07
N LEU A 302 2.26 -7.10 -6.73
CA LEU A 302 2.47 -7.56 -5.35
C LEU A 302 3.96 -7.63 -5.03
N ALA A 303 4.43 -6.84 -4.06
CA ALA A 303 5.82 -6.80 -3.62
C ALA A 303 6.15 -7.97 -2.68
N CYS A 304 7.10 -8.83 -3.07
CA CYS A 304 7.48 -10.06 -2.39
C CYS A 304 8.95 -10.00 -1.92
N GLY A 305 9.19 -9.39 -0.75
CA GLY A 305 10.53 -9.04 -0.28
C GLY A 305 11.52 -10.19 -0.13
N LYS A 306 11.11 -11.33 0.39
CA LYS A 306 12.03 -12.48 0.56
C LYS A 306 12.15 -13.37 -0.68
N SER A 307 11.51 -13.00 -1.77
CA SER A 307 11.69 -13.59 -3.09
C SER A 307 12.38 -12.62 -4.07
N ASP A 308 12.65 -11.36 -3.64
CA ASP A 308 13.26 -10.32 -4.47
C ASP A 308 12.55 -10.14 -5.82
N GLU A 309 11.22 -10.04 -5.78
CA GLU A 309 10.38 -9.92 -6.96
C GLU A 309 9.13 -9.09 -6.72
N VAL A 310 8.58 -8.55 -7.80
CA VAL A 310 7.21 -8.07 -7.87
C VAL A 310 6.42 -9.02 -8.77
N LEU A 311 5.32 -9.57 -8.24
CA LEU A 311 4.43 -10.40 -9.02
C LEU A 311 3.40 -9.52 -9.75
N VAL A 312 3.16 -9.83 -11.02
CA VAL A 312 2.02 -9.31 -11.78
C VAL A 312 0.96 -10.39 -11.82
N ILE A 313 -0.22 -10.05 -11.36
CA ILE A 313 -1.37 -10.96 -11.24
C ILE A 313 -2.50 -10.39 -12.08
N ASP A 314 -3.05 -11.18 -12.99
CA ASP A 314 -4.27 -10.82 -13.74
C ASP A 314 -5.44 -10.71 -12.74
N ALA A 315 -6.04 -9.53 -12.65
CA ALA A 315 -7.07 -9.25 -11.64
C ALA A 315 -8.43 -9.91 -11.95
N GLU A 316 -8.66 -10.36 -13.20
CA GLU A 316 -9.86 -11.07 -13.60
C GLU A 316 -9.70 -12.59 -13.46
N LYS A 317 -8.61 -13.14 -14.03
CA LYS A 317 -8.32 -14.58 -14.01
C LYS A 317 -7.80 -15.07 -12.66
N LEU A 318 -7.30 -14.14 -11.83
CA LEU A 318 -6.73 -14.41 -10.50
C LEU A 318 -5.57 -15.42 -10.56
N GLU A 319 -4.61 -15.12 -11.44
CA GLU A 319 -3.39 -15.93 -11.65
C GLU A 319 -2.17 -15.05 -11.88
N VAL A 320 -0.99 -15.54 -11.49
CA VAL A 320 0.29 -14.85 -11.72
C VAL A 320 0.64 -14.95 -13.20
N THR A 321 0.77 -13.81 -13.87
CA THR A 321 1.10 -13.72 -15.30
C THR A 321 2.57 -13.39 -15.55
N LYS A 322 3.22 -12.64 -14.64
CA LYS A 322 4.63 -12.25 -14.76
C LYS A 322 5.30 -12.16 -13.40
N ARG A 323 6.60 -12.42 -13.37
CA ARG A 323 7.49 -12.18 -12.22
C ARG A 323 8.54 -11.18 -12.66
N ILE A 324 8.59 -10.03 -12.01
CA ILE A 324 9.55 -8.97 -12.26
C ILE A 324 10.64 -9.06 -11.20
N PRO A 325 11.89 -9.40 -11.57
CA PRO A 325 12.98 -9.37 -10.61
C PRO A 325 13.13 -7.99 -10.00
N ASN A 326 13.13 -7.91 -8.68
CA ASN A 326 13.25 -6.67 -7.93
C ASN A 326 14.05 -6.94 -6.65
N LYS A 327 15.37 -6.87 -6.78
CA LYS A 327 16.32 -7.12 -5.69
C LYS A 327 16.14 -6.10 -4.57
N GLU A 328 16.81 -6.35 -3.42
CA GLU A 328 16.89 -5.41 -2.30
C GLU A 328 15.62 -5.34 -1.43
N ILE A 329 14.89 -6.45 -1.32
CA ILE A 329 13.76 -6.65 -0.42
C ILE A 329 12.62 -5.64 -0.69
N PRO A 330 11.86 -5.79 -1.82
CA PRO A 330 10.69 -4.95 -2.10
C PRO A 330 9.64 -5.07 -0.99
N TRP A 331 9.19 -3.91 -0.47
CA TRP A 331 8.25 -3.86 0.65
C TRP A 331 6.92 -3.20 0.29
N GLY A 332 6.95 -1.92 -0.07
CA GLY A 332 5.77 -1.13 -0.41
C GLY A 332 5.66 -0.90 -1.91
N ILE A 333 4.44 -0.75 -2.40
CA ILE A 333 4.17 -0.46 -3.80
C ILE A 333 2.97 0.46 -3.96
N VAL A 334 3.12 1.49 -4.79
CA VAL A 334 2.06 2.41 -5.21
C VAL A 334 2.16 2.65 -6.71
N VAL A 335 1.08 3.12 -7.33
CA VAL A 335 1.04 3.40 -8.77
C VAL A 335 0.61 4.84 -9.06
N TYR A 336 1.02 5.35 -10.20
CA TYR A 336 0.48 6.59 -10.74
C TYR A 336 0.20 6.45 -12.25
N PRO A 337 -1.00 6.83 -12.72
CA PRO A 337 -2.16 7.38 -11.99
C PRO A 337 -2.60 6.50 -10.83
N LYS A 338 -3.17 7.12 -9.77
CA LYS A 338 -3.49 6.42 -8.51
C LYS A 338 -4.54 5.32 -8.71
N ALA A 339 -4.36 4.22 -8.02
CA ALA A 339 -5.28 3.08 -8.00
C ALA A 339 -5.56 2.59 -6.57
N MET A 340 -6.45 1.61 -6.46
CA MET A 340 -6.67 0.90 -5.21
C MET A 340 -5.44 0.07 -4.85
N GLY A 341 -5.14 -0.02 -3.58
CA GLY A 341 -4.00 -0.79 -3.10
C GLY A 341 -3.94 -0.85 -1.58
N SER A 342 -3.08 -1.68 -1.04
CA SER A 342 -2.94 -1.81 0.41
C SER A 342 -2.36 -0.54 1.07
N LEU A 343 -1.53 0.22 0.35
CA LEU A 343 -0.94 1.48 0.82
C LEU A 343 -1.69 2.73 0.34
N ASP A 344 -2.53 2.63 -0.69
CA ASP A 344 -3.25 3.75 -1.26
C ASP A 344 -4.72 3.42 -1.53
N SER A 345 -5.50 4.41 -1.93
CA SER A 345 -6.88 4.26 -2.37
C SER A 345 -7.29 5.44 -3.24
N VAL A 346 -8.12 5.21 -4.23
CA VAL A 346 -8.83 6.25 -4.98
C VAL A 346 -10.18 6.50 -4.31
N LYS A 347 -10.56 7.76 -4.24
CA LYS A 347 -11.83 8.21 -3.63
C LYS A 347 -12.88 8.54 -4.67
#